data_713ce0dfdade65cad1cf9a3b72ecfd83
#
_entry.id   713ce0dfdade65cad1cf9a3b72ecfd83
#
_cell.length_a   1.000
_cell.length_b   1.000
_cell.length_c   1.000
_cell.angle_alpha   90.00
_cell.angle_beta   90.00
_cell.angle_gamma   90.00
#
_symmetry.space_group_name_H-M   'P 1'
#
loop_
_entity.id
_entity.type
_entity.pdbx_description
1 polymer ?
#
loop_
_entity_poly.entity_id
_entity_poly.type
_entity_poly.pdbx_seq_one_letter_code
_entity_poly.pdbx_strand_id
1 'polypeptide(L)'
;MTDLAQPAADVVREARTFIGTPWVHQGRSRQGLDCLGLASLVARNTRGYTFDVLNYQAQATDETMLQLCRQHMLPVPAVARRPGDVVVIRYGNQRHMAIVGDHPVVGELTLIHASSVHGRVVEHRLDSRWARICIGTFRLYDLRGGG
;
A
#
# COMPACT_ATOMS: atom_id res chain seq x y z
N MET A 1 -3.07 -21.07 9.97
CA MET A 1 -2.50 -21.61 8.72
C MET A 1 -2.75 -20.63 7.59
N THR A 2 -1.74 -20.37 6.79
CA THR A 2 -1.89 -19.43 5.68
C THR A 2 -2.63 -20.09 4.54
N ASP A 3 -3.68 -19.46 4.03
CA ASP A 3 -4.36 -19.92 2.84
C ASP A 3 -3.58 -19.43 1.61
N LEU A 4 -2.91 -20.34 0.94
CA LEU A 4 -2.11 -20.03 -0.23
C LEU A 4 -2.96 -19.61 -1.43
N ALA A 5 -4.26 -19.96 -1.44
CA ALA A 5 -5.17 -19.53 -2.50
C ALA A 5 -5.57 -18.06 -2.36
N GLN A 6 -5.35 -17.45 -1.18
CA GLN A 6 -5.62 -16.04 -0.93
C GLN A 6 -4.37 -15.36 -0.38
N PRO A 7 -3.36 -15.13 -1.24
CA PRO A 7 -2.10 -14.57 -0.79
C PRO A 7 -2.32 -13.25 -0.06
N ALA A 8 -1.71 -13.12 1.12
CA ALA A 8 -1.74 -11.91 1.92
C ALA A 8 -3.15 -11.38 2.21
N ALA A 9 -4.13 -12.28 2.37
CA ALA A 9 -5.50 -11.89 2.73
C ALA A 9 -5.53 -11.10 4.04
N ASP A 10 -4.62 -11.40 4.97
CA ASP A 10 -4.50 -10.68 6.23
C ASP A 10 -4.03 -9.24 6.03
N VAL A 11 -3.15 -8.98 5.06
CA VAL A 11 -2.72 -7.62 4.73
C VAL A 11 -3.89 -6.80 4.21
N VAL A 12 -4.67 -7.38 3.28
CA VAL A 12 -5.84 -6.72 2.72
C VAL A 12 -6.88 -6.44 3.81
N ARG A 13 -7.13 -7.42 4.65
CA ARG A 13 -8.10 -7.28 5.75
C ARG A 13 -7.68 -6.16 6.69
N GLU A 14 -6.40 -6.12 7.07
CA GLU A 14 -5.90 -5.07 7.96
C GLU A 14 -6.02 -3.70 7.29
N ALA A 15 -5.62 -3.57 6.02
CA ALA A 15 -5.74 -2.31 5.29
C ALA A 15 -7.18 -1.81 5.26
N ARG A 16 -8.14 -2.71 5.05
CA ARG A 16 -9.56 -2.36 5.01
C ARG A 16 -10.10 -1.85 6.34
N THR A 17 -9.49 -2.22 7.46
CA THR A 17 -9.92 -1.68 8.77
C THR A 17 -9.65 -0.19 8.90
N PHE A 18 -8.78 0.37 8.06
CA PHE A 18 -8.46 1.80 8.08
C PHE A 18 -9.33 2.63 7.14
N ILE A 19 -10.19 2.02 6.31
CA ILE A 19 -11.04 2.76 5.38
C ILE A 19 -11.88 3.77 6.18
N GLY A 20 -11.89 5.03 5.72
CA GLY A 20 -12.57 6.13 6.40
C GLY A 20 -11.69 6.92 7.35
N THR A 21 -10.51 6.44 7.71
CA THR A 21 -9.57 7.19 8.54
C THR A 21 -9.18 8.48 7.84
N PRO A 22 -9.22 9.64 8.52
CA PRO A 22 -8.88 10.92 7.89
C PRO A 22 -7.47 10.95 7.34
N TRP A 23 -7.28 11.64 6.22
CA TRP A 23 -5.95 11.90 5.71
C TRP A 23 -5.28 13.00 6.55
N VAL A 24 -4.09 12.70 7.06
CA VAL A 24 -3.29 13.65 7.83
C VAL A 24 -1.83 13.48 7.43
N HIS A 25 -1.19 14.57 7.01
CA HIS A 25 0.22 14.54 6.65
C HIS A 25 1.05 13.97 7.81
N GLN A 26 1.87 12.97 7.53
CA GLN A 26 2.69 12.24 8.50
C GLN A 26 1.87 11.56 9.61
N GLY A 27 0.56 11.38 9.41
CA GLY A 27 -0.29 10.67 10.37
C GLY A 27 0.08 9.20 10.46
N ARG A 28 0.08 8.66 11.69
CA ARG A 28 0.50 7.28 11.97
C ARG A 28 -0.44 6.60 12.97
N SER A 29 -1.72 6.92 12.93
CA SER A 29 -2.70 6.35 13.85
C SER A 29 -4.09 6.30 13.19
N ARG A 30 -5.05 5.71 13.90
CA ARG A 30 -6.44 5.67 13.41
C ARG A 30 -7.13 7.03 13.45
N GLN A 31 -6.51 8.06 14.04
CA GLN A 31 -7.00 9.44 13.98
C GLN A 31 -6.53 10.17 12.72
N GLY A 32 -5.57 9.64 12.02
CA GLY A 32 -5.10 10.21 10.77
C GLY A 32 -3.93 9.46 10.18
N LEU A 33 -3.94 9.32 8.85
CA LEU A 33 -2.91 8.63 8.09
C LEU A 33 -2.65 9.36 6.78
N ASP A 34 -1.40 9.33 6.34
CA ASP A 34 -1.10 9.54 4.93
C ASP A 34 -0.79 8.18 4.27
N CYS A 35 -0.36 8.20 3.01
CA CYS A 35 -0.16 6.94 2.27
C CYS A 35 0.95 6.08 2.88
N LEU A 36 2.02 6.70 3.34
CA LEU A 36 3.12 5.97 3.99
C LEU A 36 2.67 5.45 5.36
N GLY A 37 1.90 6.24 6.10
CA GLY A 37 1.36 5.82 7.39
C GLY A 37 0.50 4.57 7.28
N LEU A 38 -0.36 4.52 6.28
CA LEU A 38 -1.19 3.34 6.06
C LEU A 38 -0.32 2.10 5.80
N ALA A 39 0.60 2.18 4.85
CA ALA A 39 1.45 1.04 4.49
C ALA A 39 2.32 0.60 5.67
N SER A 40 2.88 1.54 6.41
CA SER A 40 3.74 1.27 7.57
C SER A 40 2.97 0.57 8.69
N LEU A 41 1.77 1.04 9.03
CA LEU A 41 0.96 0.42 10.08
C LEU A 41 0.47 -0.97 9.66
N VAL A 42 0.08 -1.15 8.40
CA VAL A 42 -0.34 -2.46 7.91
C VAL A 42 0.81 -3.46 7.99
N ALA A 43 2.02 -3.07 7.58
CA ALA A 43 3.19 -3.95 7.69
C ALA A 43 3.48 -4.31 9.13
N ARG A 44 3.44 -3.34 10.03
CA ARG A 44 3.68 -3.58 11.47
C ARG A 44 2.67 -4.56 12.03
N ASN A 45 1.40 -4.37 11.74
CA ASN A 45 0.32 -5.14 12.34
C ASN A 45 0.18 -6.54 11.74
N THR A 46 0.64 -6.75 10.50
CA THR A 46 0.48 -8.05 9.82
C THR A 46 1.79 -8.81 9.67
N ARG A 47 2.92 -8.12 9.59
CA ARG A 47 4.22 -8.73 9.29
C ARG A 47 5.25 -8.53 10.41
N GLY A 48 4.95 -7.72 11.40
CA GLY A 48 5.80 -7.55 12.56
C GLY A 48 7.04 -6.71 12.33
N TYR A 49 7.14 -5.98 11.22
CA TYR A 49 8.26 -5.07 11.01
C TYR A 49 7.74 -3.72 10.56
N THR A 50 8.56 -2.69 10.74
CA THR A 50 8.20 -1.33 10.37
C THR A 50 9.21 -0.77 9.38
N PHE A 51 8.75 0.14 8.58
CA PHE A 51 9.57 1.03 7.78
C PHE A 51 8.94 2.41 7.87
N ASP A 52 9.76 3.42 7.89
CA ASP A 52 9.24 4.79 7.97
C ASP A 52 10.32 5.78 7.56
N VAL A 53 9.90 6.99 7.27
CA VAL A 53 10.76 8.12 7.02
C VAL A 53 10.06 9.35 7.58
N LEU A 54 10.84 10.25 8.15
CA LEU A 54 10.32 11.49 8.74
C LEU A 54 10.70 12.68 7.86
N ASN A 55 9.99 13.79 8.04
CA ASN A 55 10.30 15.08 7.42
C ASN A 55 10.23 15.06 5.90
N TYR A 56 9.25 14.34 5.34
CA TYR A 56 8.97 14.38 3.91
C TYR A 56 7.84 15.36 3.63
N GLN A 57 7.76 15.80 2.38
CA GLN A 57 6.71 16.74 1.97
C GLN A 57 5.37 16.01 1.85
N ALA A 58 4.27 16.75 2.07
CA ALA A 58 2.91 16.22 1.98
C ALA A 58 2.64 15.63 0.59
N GLN A 59 3.26 16.19 -0.43
CA GLN A 59 3.18 15.69 -1.81
C GLN A 59 4.59 15.35 -2.26
N ALA A 60 5.04 14.14 -1.90
CA ALA A 60 6.39 13.69 -2.21
C ALA A 60 6.58 13.64 -3.73
N THR A 61 7.66 14.25 -4.21
CA THR A 61 7.97 14.33 -5.63
C THR A 61 9.29 13.62 -5.99
N ASP A 62 10.01 13.10 -5.01
CA ASP A 62 11.28 12.44 -5.23
C ASP A 62 11.12 10.91 -5.18
N GLU A 63 12.23 10.21 -5.22
CA GLU A 63 12.24 8.74 -5.26
C GLU A 63 12.24 8.09 -3.87
N THR A 64 11.96 8.85 -2.81
CA THR A 64 12.02 8.34 -1.44
C THR A 64 11.12 7.13 -1.25
N MET A 65 9.89 7.15 -1.78
CA MET A 65 8.96 6.02 -1.63
C MET A 65 9.46 4.77 -2.33
N LEU A 66 9.99 4.90 -3.55
CA LEU A 66 10.57 3.76 -4.26
C LEU A 66 11.77 3.19 -3.53
N GLN A 67 12.64 4.05 -3.03
CA GLN A 67 13.83 3.61 -2.29
C GLN A 67 13.41 2.90 -1.00
N LEU A 68 12.44 3.44 -0.29
CA LEU A 68 11.94 2.84 0.94
C LEU A 68 11.36 1.44 0.67
N CYS A 69 10.58 1.30 -0.40
CA CYS A 69 10.04 0.01 -0.79
C CYS A 69 11.14 -0.98 -1.17
N ARG A 70 12.13 -0.53 -1.93
CA ARG A 70 13.26 -1.40 -2.32
C ARG A 70 14.06 -1.89 -1.12
N GLN A 71 14.18 -1.07 -0.09
CA GLN A 71 14.94 -1.42 1.11
C GLN A 71 14.19 -2.39 2.02
N HIS A 72 12.86 -2.33 2.01
CA HIS A 72 12.04 -3.01 3.02
C HIS A 72 11.05 -4.02 2.47
N MET A 73 11.02 -4.21 1.16
CA MET A 73 10.08 -5.12 0.49
C MET A 73 10.76 -5.83 -0.68
N LEU A 74 10.12 -6.88 -1.18
CA LEU A 74 10.56 -7.59 -2.38
C LEU A 74 9.97 -6.94 -3.61
N PRO A 75 10.76 -6.62 -4.64
CA PRO A 75 10.20 -6.14 -5.89
C PRO A 75 9.44 -7.26 -6.61
N VAL A 76 8.34 -6.88 -7.27
CA VAL A 76 7.45 -7.81 -7.96
C VAL A 76 7.18 -7.27 -9.36
N PRO A 77 7.29 -8.11 -10.41
CA PRO A 77 6.89 -7.67 -11.74
C PRO A 77 5.41 -7.29 -11.77
N ALA A 78 5.04 -6.29 -12.56
CA ALA A 78 3.65 -5.82 -12.63
C ALA A 78 2.68 -6.95 -12.97
N VAL A 79 3.09 -7.89 -13.84
CA VAL A 79 2.24 -9.02 -14.24
C VAL A 79 1.95 -9.99 -13.08
N ALA A 80 2.77 -9.97 -12.04
CA ALA A 80 2.62 -10.85 -10.87
C ALA A 80 1.96 -10.12 -9.69
N ARG A 81 1.49 -8.89 -9.88
CA ARG A 81 0.81 -8.11 -8.84
C ARG A 81 -0.40 -8.87 -8.32
N ARG A 82 -0.55 -8.89 -7.00
CA ARG A 82 -1.63 -9.63 -6.35
C ARG A 82 -2.09 -8.90 -5.07
N PRO A 83 -3.27 -9.27 -4.52
CA PRO A 83 -3.73 -8.67 -3.27
C PRO A 83 -2.69 -8.76 -2.16
N GLY A 84 -2.55 -7.68 -1.41
CA GLY A 84 -1.56 -7.53 -0.34
C GLY A 84 -0.26 -6.88 -0.79
N ASP A 85 -0.03 -6.75 -2.09
CA ASP A 85 1.14 -6.02 -2.58
C ASP A 85 1.01 -4.52 -2.35
N VAL A 86 2.14 -3.85 -2.34
CA VAL A 86 2.24 -2.39 -2.22
C VAL A 86 2.67 -1.84 -3.58
N VAL A 87 1.99 -0.82 -4.06
CA VAL A 87 2.37 -0.16 -5.31
C VAL A 87 2.76 1.28 -5.04
N VAL A 88 3.71 1.77 -5.81
CA VAL A 88 4.05 3.19 -5.87
C VAL A 88 3.46 3.76 -7.14
N ILE A 89 2.75 4.87 -7.02
CA ILE A 89 2.00 5.50 -8.08
C ILE A 89 2.61 6.86 -8.35
N ARG A 90 2.63 7.25 -9.61
CA ARG A 90 3.11 8.57 -10.02
C ARG A 90 1.98 9.38 -10.63
N TYR A 91 1.59 10.45 -9.94
CA TYR A 91 0.68 11.48 -10.46
C TYR A 91 1.50 12.67 -10.90
N GLY A 92 1.69 12.87 -12.19
CA GLY A 92 2.56 13.94 -12.62
C GLY A 92 3.91 13.82 -11.92
N ASN A 93 4.25 14.77 -11.06
CA ASN A 93 5.49 14.73 -10.27
C ASN A 93 5.32 14.16 -8.87
N GLN A 94 4.09 13.91 -8.43
CA GLN A 94 3.84 13.39 -7.09
C GLN A 94 3.99 11.88 -7.06
N ARG A 95 4.44 11.37 -5.91
CA ARG A 95 4.52 9.94 -5.63
C ARG A 95 3.52 9.60 -4.55
N HIS A 96 2.93 8.42 -4.67
CA HIS A 96 1.87 7.97 -3.78
C HIS A 96 2.00 6.46 -3.59
N MET A 97 1.58 5.95 -2.44
CA MET A 97 1.67 4.54 -2.11
C MET A 97 0.27 4.00 -1.85
N ALA A 98 0.00 2.77 -2.31
CA ALA A 98 -1.29 2.13 -2.12
C ALA A 98 -1.10 0.64 -1.86
N ILE A 99 -2.10 0.02 -1.24
CA ILE A 99 -2.12 -1.42 -1.01
C ILE A 99 -3.12 -2.03 -2.00
N VAL A 100 -2.71 -3.11 -2.65
CA VAL A 100 -3.54 -3.81 -3.62
C VAL A 100 -4.53 -4.70 -2.87
N GLY A 101 -5.80 -4.58 -3.21
CA GLY A 101 -6.87 -5.42 -2.68
C GLY A 101 -7.47 -6.31 -3.75
N ASP A 102 -8.30 -7.27 -3.31
CA ASP A 102 -9.06 -8.12 -4.21
C ASP A 102 -10.39 -7.45 -4.56
N HIS A 103 -10.76 -7.54 -5.82
CA HIS A 103 -12.05 -7.06 -6.33
C HIS A 103 -13.04 -8.24 -6.36
N PRO A 104 -14.35 -7.99 -6.14
CA PRO A 104 -15.35 -9.07 -6.26
C PRO A 104 -15.36 -9.74 -7.63
N VAL A 105 -15.01 -9.01 -8.69
CA VAL A 105 -14.90 -9.59 -10.03
C VAL A 105 -13.57 -10.33 -10.13
N VAL A 106 -13.62 -11.61 -10.50
CA VAL A 106 -12.45 -12.46 -10.60
C VAL A 106 -11.45 -11.86 -11.61
N GLY A 107 -10.18 -11.82 -11.21
CA GLY A 107 -9.11 -11.29 -12.06
C GLY A 107 -8.93 -9.79 -11.97
N GLU A 108 -9.78 -9.09 -11.24
CA GLU A 108 -9.64 -7.65 -11.03
C GLU A 108 -9.09 -7.34 -9.64
N LEU A 109 -8.49 -6.18 -9.51
CA LEU A 109 -7.83 -5.73 -8.27
C LEU A 109 -8.39 -4.36 -7.87
N THR A 110 -8.15 -4.01 -6.60
CA THR A 110 -8.44 -2.67 -6.07
C THR A 110 -7.17 -2.02 -5.57
N LEU A 111 -7.29 -0.72 -5.25
CA LEU A 111 -6.29 0.04 -4.52
C LEU A 111 -6.93 0.56 -3.24
N ILE A 112 -6.22 0.36 -2.13
CA ILE A 112 -6.59 0.89 -0.81
C ILE A 112 -5.51 1.91 -0.46
N HIS A 113 -5.91 3.17 -0.27
CA HIS A 113 -4.91 4.21 -0.04
C HIS A 113 -5.48 5.41 0.73
N ALA A 114 -4.58 6.10 1.43
CA ALA A 114 -4.90 7.35 2.10
C ALA A 114 -4.86 8.47 1.08
N SER A 115 -6.01 8.95 0.67
CA SER A 115 -6.17 9.93 -0.42
C SER A 115 -6.32 11.33 0.14
N SER A 116 -5.38 12.24 -0.20
CA SER A 116 -5.51 13.65 0.15
C SER A 116 -6.68 14.31 -0.59
N VAL A 117 -7.00 13.84 -1.79
CA VAL A 117 -8.11 14.36 -2.58
C VAL A 117 -9.44 14.03 -1.91
N HIS A 118 -9.62 12.81 -1.45
CA HIS A 118 -10.84 12.38 -0.76
C HIS A 118 -10.83 12.74 0.73
N GLY A 119 -9.68 13.09 1.27
CA GLY A 119 -9.52 13.45 2.68
C GLY A 119 -9.53 12.26 3.63
N ARG A 120 -9.46 11.04 3.13
CA ARG A 120 -9.53 9.82 3.95
C ARG A 120 -8.98 8.62 3.21
N VAL A 121 -8.84 7.51 3.92
CA VAL A 121 -8.50 6.21 3.32
C VAL A 121 -9.72 5.72 2.53
N VAL A 122 -9.49 5.34 1.28
CA VAL A 122 -10.52 4.86 0.35
C VAL A 122 -10.06 3.57 -0.32
N GLU A 123 -11.01 2.86 -0.88
CA GLU A 123 -10.74 1.71 -1.76
C GLU A 123 -11.52 1.90 -3.05
N HIS A 124 -10.86 1.68 -4.20
CA HIS A 124 -11.50 1.74 -5.49
C HIS A 124 -10.82 0.76 -6.45
N ARG A 125 -11.44 0.54 -7.59
CA ARG A 125 -10.93 -0.39 -8.59
C ARG A 125 -9.58 0.09 -9.14
N LEU A 126 -8.66 -0.85 -9.33
CA LEU A 126 -7.41 -0.63 -10.04
C LEU A 126 -7.70 -0.86 -11.53
N ASP A 127 -8.17 0.17 -12.20
CA ASP A 127 -8.46 0.11 -13.62
C ASP A 127 -7.22 0.38 -14.47
N SER A 128 -7.37 0.39 -15.78
CA SER A 128 -6.24 0.58 -16.69
C SER A 128 -5.58 1.94 -16.53
N ARG A 129 -6.34 2.99 -16.18
CA ARG A 129 -5.77 4.33 -15.98
C ARG A 129 -4.84 4.35 -14.77
N TRP A 130 -5.28 3.74 -13.66
CA TRP A 130 -4.46 3.62 -12.46
C TRP A 130 -3.26 2.71 -12.70
N ALA A 131 -3.44 1.60 -13.42
CA ALA A 131 -2.36 0.67 -13.72
C ALA A 131 -1.22 1.34 -14.50
N ARG A 132 -1.54 2.25 -15.41
CA ARG A 132 -0.53 2.96 -16.21
C ARG A 132 0.39 3.83 -15.38
N ILE A 133 -0.08 4.35 -14.26
CA ILE A 133 0.71 5.24 -13.41
C ILE A 133 1.36 4.53 -12.24
N CYS A 134 1.20 3.21 -12.11
CA CYS A 134 1.96 2.42 -11.15
C CYS A 134 3.39 2.27 -11.67
N ILE A 135 4.37 2.76 -10.91
CA ILE A 135 5.78 2.73 -11.31
C ILE A 135 6.60 1.69 -10.56
N GLY A 136 6.01 1.00 -9.60
CA GLY A 136 6.65 -0.10 -8.89
C GLY A 136 5.62 -0.91 -8.12
N THR A 137 5.87 -2.21 -8.03
CA THR A 137 5.08 -3.15 -7.25
C THR A 137 6.03 -3.89 -6.32
N PHE A 138 5.64 -4.01 -5.06
CA PHE A 138 6.46 -4.60 -4.01
C PHE A 138 5.61 -5.50 -3.13
N ARG A 139 6.27 -6.45 -2.48
CA ARG A 139 5.60 -7.41 -1.60
C ARG A 139 6.23 -7.35 -0.23
N LEU A 140 5.41 -7.24 0.81
CA LEU A 140 5.89 -7.24 2.18
C LEU A 140 6.58 -8.57 2.48
N TYR A 141 7.68 -8.51 3.24
CA TYR A 141 8.35 -9.73 3.69
C TYR A 141 7.40 -10.51 4.59
N ASP A 142 7.44 -11.84 4.48
CA ASP A 142 6.75 -12.71 5.42
C ASP A 142 7.76 -13.23 6.44
N LEU A 143 7.83 -12.57 7.57
CA LEU A 143 8.77 -12.91 8.64
C LEU A 143 8.18 -13.89 9.66
N ARG A 144 6.97 -14.39 9.44
CA ARG A 144 6.24 -15.21 10.41
C ARG A 144 6.56 -16.69 10.27
N GLY A 145 7.83 -17.02 10.22
CA GLY A 145 8.23 -18.42 10.17
C GLY A 145 7.78 -19.12 8.91
N GLY A 146 7.58 -18.40 7.87
CA GLY A 146 7.22 -18.98 6.61
C GLY A 146 8.31 -19.85 6.04
N GLY A 147 9.14 -20.19 6.85
CA GLY A 147 10.26 -21.02 6.48
C GLY A 147 9.99 -21.58 5.18
#